data_df13430acfb9555d092acc9066154fbc
#
_entry.id   df13430acfb9555d092acc9066154fbc
#
_cell.length_a   1.000
_cell.length_b   1.000
_cell.length_c   1.000
_cell.angle_alpha   90.00
_cell.angle_beta   90.00
_cell.angle_gamma   90.00
#
_symmetry.space_group_name_H-M   'P 1'
#
loop_
_entity.id
_entity.type
_entity.pdbx_description
1 polymer ?
#
loop_
_entity_poly.entity_id
_entity_poly.type
_entity_poly.pdbx_seq_one_letter_code
_entity_poly.pdbx_strand_id
1 'polypeptide(L)'
;MVTEEREAMFEFLRKPALDINQGIQEWKNIPNAILLDVRETEEYADGHIPHAKNVPLSRIKTIENEIADKHSPIFVYCHSGARSERAVKYMKAHGYTNIKNIGGISTYSGEKNL
;
A
#
# COMPACT_ATOMS: atom_id res chain seq x y z
N MET A 1 1.38 19.20 -19.14
CA MET A 1 0.71 18.16 -19.96
C MET A 1 0.91 16.81 -19.30
N VAL A 2 -0.15 16.04 -19.18
CA VAL A 2 -0.11 14.71 -18.57
C VAL A 2 0.26 13.71 -19.65
N THR A 3 1.26 12.85 -19.38
CA THR A 3 1.66 11.78 -20.30
C THR A 3 0.73 10.59 -20.20
N GLU A 4 0.71 9.74 -21.24
CA GLU A 4 -0.07 8.49 -21.21
C GLU A 4 0.29 7.61 -20.00
N GLU A 5 1.56 7.59 -19.60
CA GLU A 5 2.01 6.84 -18.43
C GLU A 5 1.37 7.36 -17.14
N ARG A 6 1.26 8.68 -16.98
CA ARG A 6 0.62 9.28 -15.81
C ARG A 6 -0.88 9.00 -15.80
N GLU A 7 -1.51 9.04 -16.95
CA GLU A 7 -2.94 8.71 -17.07
C GLU A 7 -3.19 7.25 -16.72
N ALA A 8 -2.35 6.34 -17.20
CA ALA A 8 -2.45 4.92 -16.88
C ALA A 8 -2.26 4.68 -15.38
N MET A 9 -1.32 5.39 -14.75
CA MET A 9 -1.09 5.29 -13.30
C MET A 9 -2.32 5.76 -12.52
N PHE A 10 -2.95 6.86 -12.92
CA PHE A 10 -4.18 7.34 -12.27
C PHE A 10 -5.31 6.33 -12.41
N GLU A 11 -5.44 5.68 -13.57
CA GLU A 11 -6.46 4.65 -13.76
C GLU A 11 -6.24 3.46 -12.81
N PHE A 12 -5.00 3.00 -12.65
CA PHE A 12 -4.69 1.92 -11.72
C PHE A 12 -5.05 2.30 -10.28
N LEU A 13 -4.73 3.53 -9.87
CA LEU A 13 -4.97 3.97 -8.49
C LEU A 13 -6.45 4.25 -8.21
N ARG A 14 -7.25 4.58 -9.22
CA ARG A 14 -8.68 4.80 -9.08
C ARG A 14 -9.47 3.54 -8.89
N LYS A 15 -9.08 2.46 -9.56
CA LYS A 15 -9.82 1.20 -9.54
C LYS A 15 -9.40 0.38 -8.35
N PRO A 16 -10.34 -0.18 -7.59
CA PRO A 16 -9.99 -1.13 -6.54
C PRO A 16 -9.29 -2.33 -7.15
N ALA A 17 -8.28 -2.85 -6.47
CA ALA A 17 -7.71 -4.13 -6.85
C ALA A 17 -8.72 -5.24 -6.57
N LEU A 18 -8.78 -6.27 -7.42
CA LEU A 18 -9.66 -7.41 -7.20
C LEU A 18 -9.26 -8.17 -5.94
N ASP A 19 -7.94 -8.28 -5.71
CA ASP A 19 -7.38 -8.88 -4.51
C ASP A 19 -5.94 -8.41 -4.36
N ILE A 20 -5.26 -8.87 -3.32
CA ILE A 20 -3.88 -8.46 -3.06
C ILE A 20 -2.94 -8.89 -4.18
N ASN A 21 -3.19 -10.02 -4.83
CA ASN A 21 -2.32 -10.51 -5.91
C ASN A 21 -2.33 -9.56 -7.10
N GLN A 22 -3.51 -9.06 -7.47
CA GLN A 22 -3.62 -8.03 -8.50
C GLN A 22 -2.96 -6.73 -8.04
N GLY A 23 -3.19 -6.34 -6.79
CA GLY A 23 -2.59 -5.12 -6.23
C GLY A 23 -1.07 -5.16 -6.28
N ILE A 24 -0.46 -6.30 -5.97
CA ILE A 24 0.99 -6.46 -6.06
C ILE A 24 1.48 -6.35 -7.50
N GLN A 25 0.74 -6.89 -8.48
CA GLN A 25 1.12 -6.74 -9.89
C GLN A 25 1.08 -5.26 -10.31
N GLU A 26 0.08 -4.54 -9.89
CA GLU A 26 -0.01 -3.11 -10.16
C GLU A 26 1.15 -2.34 -9.52
N TRP A 27 1.46 -2.64 -8.25
CA TRP A 27 2.59 -2.02 -7.55
C TRP A 27 3.91 -2.24 -8.30
N LYS A 28 4.16 -3.45 -8.77
CA LYS A 28 5.38 -3.77 -9.52
C LYS A 28 5.51 -2.98 -10.81
N ASN A 29 4.39 -2.58 -11.40
CA ASN A 29 4.36 -1.90 -12.70
C ASN A 29 4.43 -0.37 -12.60
N ILE A 30 4.38 0.19 -11.39
CA ILE A 30 4.43 1.64 -11.22
C ILE A 30 5.78 2.01 -10.62
N PRO A 31 6.61 2.79 -11.36
CA PRO A 31 7.92 3.19 -10.85
C PRO A 31 7.82 3.98 -9.55
N ASN A 32 8.71 3.68 -8.61
CA ASN A 32 8.80 4.35 -7.31
C ASN A 32 7.57 4.20 -6.42
N ALA A 33 6.68 3.26 -6.74
CA ALA A 33 5.53 2.98 -5.89
C ALA A 33 5.96 2.34 -4.58
N ILE A 34 5.29 2.72 -3.50
CA ILE A 34 5.57 2.24 -2.15
C ILE A 34 4.56 1.16 -1.80
N LEU A 35 5.07 0.04 -1.27
CA LEU A 35 4.24 -1.01 -0.70
C LEU A 35 4.28 -0.88 0.81
N LEU A 36 3.12 -0.66 1.43
CA LEU A 36 3.01 -0.36 2.86
C LEU A 36 2.24 -1.45 3.58
N ASP A 37 2.90 -2.09 4.55
CA ASP A 37 2.31 -3.08 5.45
C ASP A 37 1.94 -2.38 6.75
N VAL A 38 0.65 -2.34 7.06
CA VAL A 38 0.15 -1.67 8.28
C VAL A 38 -0.22 -2.65 9.40
N ARG A 39 0.26 -3.90 9.28
CA ARG A 39 0.14 -4.87 10.37
C ARG A 39 1.12 -4.53 11.49
N GLU A 40 0.94 -5.16 12.64
CA GLU A 40 1.87 -4.97 13.74
C GLU A 40 3.27 -5.51 13.40
N THR A 41 4.26 -5.00 14.11
CA THR A 41 5.67 -5.33 13.87
C THR A 41 5.92 -6.85 13.94
N GLU A 42 5.29 -7.53 14.88
CA GLU A 42 5.44 -8.98 15.06
C GLU A 42 4.87 -9.76 13.87
N GLU A 43 3.74 -9.32 13.33
CA GLU A 43 3.15 -9.93 12.13
C GLU A 43 4.08 -9.76 10.93
N TYR A 44 4.63 -8.57 10.77
CA TYR A 44 5.59 -8.28 9.70
C TYR A 44 6.84 -9.17 9.81
N ALA A 45 7.36 -9.34 11.03
CA ALA A 45 8.54 -10.15 11.26
C ALA A 45 8.28 -11.64 10.96
N ASP A 46 7.04 -12.11 11.17
CA ASP A 46 6.67 -13.50 10.89
C ASP A 46 6.53 -13.81 9.40
N GLY A 47 6.53 -12.79 8.56
CA GLY A 47 6.45 -12.93 7.12
C GLY A 47 5.75 -11.74 6.50
N HIS A 48 6.36 -11.16 5.48
CA HIS A 48 5.80 -10.01 4.77
C HIS A 48 6.13 -10.10 3.28
N ILE A 49 5.42 -9.30 2.49
CA ILE A 49 5.68 -9.26 1.05
C ILE A 49 7.01 -8.55 0.81
N PRO A 50 7.89 -9.10 -0.05
CA PRO A 50 9.20 -8.49 -0.32
C PRO A 50 9.08 -7.00 -0.67
N HIS A 51 10.00 -6.21 -0.13
CA HIS A 51 10.09 -4.76 -0.30
C HIS A 51 9.01 -3.94 0.42
N ALA A 52 8.11 -4.57 1.17
CA ALA A 52 7.12 -3.82 1.93
C ALA A 52 7.78 -3.06 3.09
N LYS A 53 7.34 -1.82 3.26
CA LYS A 53 7.70 -1.00 4.42
C LYS A 53 6.64 -1.21 5.49
N ASN A 54 7.05 -1.37 6.75
CA ASN A 54 6.11 -1.58 7.84
C ASN A 54 5.91 -0.32 8.67
N VAL A 55 4.68 0.17 8.67
CA VAL A 55 4.23 1.22 9.61
C VAL A 55 2.89 0.73 10.16
N PRO A 56 2.87 0.16 11.36
CA PRO A 56 1.64 -0.38 11.94
C PRO A 56 0.53 0.67 12.04
N LEU A 57 -0.72 0.25 11.87
CA LEU A 57 -1.86 1.13 12.03
C LEU A 57 -1.82 1.85 13.38
N SER A 58 -1.37 1.16 14.44
CA SER A 58 -1.23 1.75 15.77
C SER A 58 -0.28 2.95 15.81
N ARG A 59 0.60 3.09 14.81
CA ARG A 59 1.55 4.20 14.71
C ARG A 59 1.36 5.02 13.42
N ILE A 60 0.18 4.96 12.82
CA ILE A 60 -0.07 5.64 11.54
C ILE A 60 0.14 7.16 11.63
N LYS A 61 0.03 7.74 12.81
CA LYS A 61 0.28 9.17 13.02
C LYS A 61 1.72 9.59 12.69
N THR A 62 2.66 8.64 12.65
CA THR A 62 4.06 8.90 12.28
C THR A 62 4.31 8.80 10.78
N ILE A 63 3.27 8.54 9.99
CA ILE A 63 3.44 8.21 8.55
C ILE A 63 4.15 9.31 7.77
N GLU A 64 3.96 10.57 8.14
CA GLU A 64 4.62 11.67 7.43
C GLU A 64 6.13 11.67 7.58
N ASN A 65 6.64 11.10 8.69
CA ASN A 65 8.09 10.92 8.89
C ASN A 65 8.62 9.75 8.06
N GLU A 66 7.75 8.80 7.70
CA GLU A 66 8.15 7.60 6.96
C GLU A 66 7.97 7.78 5.45
N ILE A 67 6.92 8.46 5.04
CA ILE A 67 6.61 8.77 3.65
C ILE A 67 6.29 10.25 3.55
N ALA A 68 7.30 11.05 3.28
CA ALA A 68 7.16 12.51 3.25
C ALA A 68 6.42 13.00 2.01
N ASP A 69 6.62 12.36 0.87
CA ASP A 69 5.98 12.78 -0.38
C ASP A 69 4.56 12.23 -0.44
N LYS A 70 3.59 13.12 -0.24
CA LYS A 70 2.17 12.77 -0.20
C LYS A 70 1.57 12.47 -1.58
N HIS A 71 2.33 12.67 -2.64
CA HIS A 71 1.92 12.34 -4.01
C HIS A 71 2.51 11.02 -4.50
N SER A 72 3.35 10.37 -3.69
CA SER A 72 3.89 9.06 -4.03
C SER A 72 2.77 8.04 -4.22
N PRO A 73 2.86 7.16 -5.21
CA PRO A 73 1.92 6.05 -5.34
C PRO A 73 2.14 5.07 -4.18
N ILE A 74 1.09 4.77 -3.42
CA ILE A 74 1.18 3.92 -2.23
C ILE A 74 0.12 2.82 -2.29
N PHE A 75 0.58 1.58 -2.13
CA PHE A 75 -0.26 0.39 -2.07
C PHE A 75 -0.21 -0.15 -0.65
N VAL A 76 -1.37 -0.24 0.01
CA VAL A 76 -1.45 -0.57 1.43
C VAL A 76 -2.12 -1.90 1.63
N TYR A 77 -1.56 -2.75 2.49
CA TYR A 77 -2.17 -4.01 2.85
C TYR A 77 -2.05 -4.27 4.35
N CYS A 78 -2.88 -5.19 4.84
CA CYS A 78 -2.77 -5.72 6.19
C CYS A 78 -3.00 -7.24 6.15
N HIS A 79 -3.61 -7.84 7.18
CA HIS A 79 -3.91 -9.27 7.15
C HIS A 79 -5.10 -9.58 6.27
N SER A 80 -6.23 -8.87 6.45
CA SER A 80 -7.51 -9.14 5.76
C SER A 80 -8.06 -7.94 5.00
N GLY A 81 -7.44 -6.78 5.09
CA GLY A 81 -7.88 -5.55 4.41
C GLY A 81 -8.57 -4.53 5.30
N ALA A 82 -8.97 -4.89 6.51
CA ALA A 82 -9.73 -3.98 7.39
C ALA A 82 -8.85 -2.86 7.98
N ARG A 83 -7.67 -3.22 8.50
CA ARG A 83 -6.73 -2.23 9.05
C ARG A 83 -6.18 -1.33 7.94
N SER A 84 -5.89 -1.91 6.77
CA SER A 84 -5.41 -1.12 5.63
C SER A 84 -6.46 -0.13 5.13
N GLU A 85 -7.74 -0.48 5.20
CA GLU A 85 -8.83 0.46 4.89
C GLU A 85 -8.80 1.67 5.84
N ARG A 86 -8.62 1.42 7.13
CA ARG A 86 -8.52 2.49 8.13
C ARG A 86 -7.28 3.35 7.91
N ALA A 87 -6.15 2.73 7.59
CA ALA A 87 -4.91 3.45 7.29
C ALA A 87 -5.07 4.36 6.08
N VAL A 88 -5.67 3.84 5.00
CA VAL A 88 -5.92 4.62 3.78
C VAL A 88 -6.81 5.82 4.07
N LYS A 89 -7.88 5.64 4.83
CA LYS A 89 -8.76 6.76 5.20
C LYS A 89 -8.01 7.84 5.98
N TYR A 90 -7.21 7.43 6.96
CA TYR A 90 -6.39 8.37 7.74
C TYR A 90 -5.43 9.13 6.81
N MET A 91 -4.72 8.42 5.96
CA MET A 91 -3.72 9.02 5.09
C MET A 91 -4.34 9.98 4.07
N LYS A 92 -5.47 9.61 3.48
CA LYS A 92 -6.19 10.52 2.58
C LYS A 92 -6.61 11.79 3.28
N ALA A 93 -7.09 11.69 4.51
CA ALA A 93 -7.47 12.86 5.31
C ALA A 93 -6.27 13.75 5.63
N HIS A 94 -5.05 13.22 5.55
CA HIS A 94 -3.81 13.96 5.81
C HIS A 94 -3.05 14.30 4.53
N GLY A 95 -3.73 14.28 3.38
CA GLY A 95 -3.20 14.82 2.14
C GLY A 95 -2.52 13.83 1.19
N TYR A 96 -2.52 12.53 1.50
CA TYR A 96 -2.00 11.52 0.58
C TYR A 96 -3.00 11.30 -0.56
N THR A 97 -2.56 11.52 -1.80
CA THR A 97 -3.47 11.61 -2.97
C THR A 97 -3.47 10.38 -3.85
N ASN A 98 -2.39 9.57 -3.82
CA ASN A 98 -2.21 8.44 -4.73
C ASN A 98 -2.07 7.14 -3.93
N ILE A 99 -3.13 6.75 -3.23
CA ILE A 99 -3.08 5.66 -2.27
C ILE A 99 -4.30 4.76 -2.41
N LYS A 100 -4.09 3.44 -2.30
CA LYS A 100 -5.20 2.51 -2.25
C LYS A 100 -4.92 1.30 -1.39
N ASN A 101 -6.01 0.73 -0.86
CA ASN A 101 -6.00 -0.52 -0.14
C ASN A 101 -6.01 -1.67 -1.15
N ILE A 102 -5.05 -2.59 -1.04
CA ILE A 102 -5.01 -3.77 -1.91
C ILE A 102 -5.41 -5.06 -1.21
N GLY A 103 -5.87 -4.96 0.03
CA GLY A 103 -6.45 -6.12 0.73
C GLY A 103 -5.53 -6.73 1.76
N GLY A 104 -5.51 -8.04 1.84
CA GLY A 104 -4.84 -8.75 2.92
C GLY A 104 -3.89 -9.84 2.47
N ILE A 105 -2.79 -9.97 3.21
CA ILE A 105 -1.76 -10.98 2.95
C ILE A 105 -2.29 -12.41 3.12
N SER A 106 -3.42 -12.57 3.81
CA SER A 106 -4.03 -13.90 4.02
C SER A 106 -4.36 -14.61 2.71
N THR A 107 -4.61 -13.86 1.63
CA THR A 107 -4.90 -14.44 0.31
C THR A 107 -3.77 -14.25 -0.69
N TYR A 108 -2.62 -13.76 -0.24
CA TYR A 108 -1.46 -13.57 -1.09
C TYR A 108 -0.83 -14.92 -1.44
N SER A 109 -0.59 -15.17 -2.73
CA SER A 109 -0.07 -16.44 -3.23
C SER A 109 1.43 -16.40 -3.56
N GLY A 110 2.08 -15.24 -3.43
CA GLY A 110 3.49 -15.10 -3.73
C GLY A 110 4.41 -15.43 -2.56
N GLU A 111 5.71 -15.19 -2.74
CA GLU A 111 6.71 -15.41 -1.70
C GLU A 111 6.66 -14.34 -0.62
N LYS A 112 6.98 -14.74 0.60
CA LYS A 112 7.08 -13.85 1.75
C LYS A 112 8.49 -13.87 2.31
N ASN A 113 8.97 -12.71 2.76
CA ASN A 113 10.21 -12.61 3.52
C ASN A 113 9.91 -12.75 5.01
N LEU A 114 10.84 -13.38 5.71
CA LEU A 114 10.80 -13.48 7.17
C LEU A 114 11.69 -12.42 7.79
#